data_9f3f3570f0b888fb583364383343fbd2
#
_entry.id   9f3f3570f0b888fb583364383343fbd2
#
_cell.length_a   1.000
_cell.length_b   1.000
_cell.length_c   1.000
_cell.angle_alpha   90.00
_cell.angle_beta   90.00
_cell.angle_gamma   90.00
#
_symmetry.space_group_name_H-M   'P 1'
#
loop_
_entity.id
_entity.type
_entity.pdbx_description
1 polymer ?
#
loop_
_entity_poly.entity_id
_entity_poly.type
_entity_poly.pdbx_seq_one_letter_code
_entity_poly.pdbx_strand_id
1 'polypeptide(L)'
;IRDDGPKTHHVKRGTPTMGGIILILATIIGYLTSHLITGVVMTTSALLVIGLIVGLGLVGYTDDWLKVVKQRSLGLRAREKLLGQALVAGAFGVLATRFPDDLGLTPMSEYLSTVRDTSIKLGVVVVVVWAILMVLGTSNGVNLTDGLDGLATGAAVMSFLAFVLIGVWKFGQRCEVAAGTNCYTVRDPLDLAVLAAALAGACGGFLWWNASPARIFMGDTGSLALGGGLAGLAMTLRTELLLIPLGGLFVIITLSVIIQTTYFKISGGKRVFKMAPLQHHFELIGWGEVTIVIRFWIIAGLCVAAGLGLFYAQWWLREFYLSYGLNARQRWYLEPASRAHRQSNS
;
A
#
# COMPACT_ATOMS: atom_id res chain seq x y z
N ILE A 1 13.54 21.65 -1.55
CA ILE A 1 14.65 20.92 -2.20
C ILE A 1 15.77 20.84 -1.19
N ARG A 2 16.33 19.64 -1.00
CA ARG A 2 17.44 19.42 -0.06
C ARG A 2 18.74 19.96 -0.67
N ASP A 3 19.52 20.67 0.12
CA ASP A 3 20.80 21.25 -0.34
C ASP A 3 21.89 20.19 -0.57
N ASP A 4 21.73 18.99 0.02
CA ASP A 4 22.60 17.81 -0.13
C ASP A 4 22.16 16.86 -1.26
N GLY A 5 21.10 17.20 -2.00
CA GLY A 5 20.59 16.45 -3.15
C GLY A 5 21.38 16.65 -4.45
N PRO A 6 21.05 15.88 -5.51
CA PRO A 6 21.65 16.08 -6.84
C PRO A 6 21.46 17.51 -7.34
N LYS A 7 22.50 18.11 -7.92
CA LYS A 7 22.49 19.50 -8.42
C LYS A 7 21.41 19.75 -9.48
N THR A 8 21.00 18.71 -10.20
CA THR A 8 19.91 18.74 -11.20
C THR A 8 18.56 19.17 -10.61
N HIS A 9 18.35 18.98 -9.31
CA HIS A 9 17.11 19.34 -8.64
C HIS A 9 16.96 20.84 -8.35
N HIS A 10 18.05 21.62 -8.42
CA HIS A 10 18.00 23.08 -8.19
C HIS A 10 17.14 23.83 -9.22
N VAL A 11 17.02 23.30 -10.45
CA VAL A 11 16.17 23.87 -11.51
C VAL A 11 14.69 23.81 -11.15
N LYS A 12 14.28 22.88 -10.26
CA LYS A 12 12.89 22.65 -9.82
C LYS A 12 12.43 23.59 -8.69
N ARG A 13 13.27 24.57 -8.30
CA ARG A 13 12.87 25.59 -7.30
C ARG A 13 11.69 26.40 -7.82
N GLY A 14 10.64 26.53 -6.99
CA GLY A 14 9.41 27.24 -7.35
C GLY A 14 8.25 26.34 -7.78
N THR A 15 8.47 25.04 -7.98
CA THR A 15 7.36 24.11 -8.22
C THR A 15 6.50 23.99 -6.96
N PRO A 16 5.15 24.17 -7.05
CA PRO A 16 4.24 23.99 -5.93
C PRO A 16 4.36 22.60 -5.31
N THR A 17 4.29 22.52 -4.00
CA THR A 17 4.26 21.26 -3.23
C THR A 17 2.90 21.05 -2.57
N MET A 18 2.74 19.95 -1.80
CA MET A 18 1.50 19.58 -1.10
C MET A 18 0.36 19.16 -2.05
N GLY A 19 0.68 18.72 -3.26
CA GLY A 19 -0.29 18.17 -4.22
C GLY A 19 -1.02 16.92 -3.71
N GLY A 20 -0.53 16.31 -2.64
CA GLY A 20 -1.19 15.22 -1.93
C GLY A 20 -2.59 15.56 -1.43
N ILE A 21 -2.88 16.84 -1.14
CA ILE A 21 -4.24 17.28 -0.80
C ILE A 21 -5.19 16.99 -1.97
N ILE A 22 -4.77 17.29 -3.19
CA ILE A 22 -5.58 17.05 -4.40
C ILE A 22 -5.82 15.55 -4.56
N LEU A 23 -4.80 14.72 -4.35
CA LEU A 23 -4.92 13.26 -4.41
C LEU A 23 -5.95 12.73 -3.40
N ILE A 24 -5.88 13.16 -2.14
CA ILE A 24 -6.80 12.74 -1.09
C ILE A 24 -8.23 13.17 -1.42
N LEU A 25 -8.41 14.45 -1.78
CA LEU A 25 -9.73 14.98 -2.12
C LEU A 25 -10.32 14.31 -3.36
N ALA A 26 -9.53 14.10 -4.42
CA ALA A 26 -9.98 13.42 -5.63
C ALA A 26 -10.38 11.96 -5.34
N THR A 27 -9.64 11.26 -4.46
CA THR A 27 -9.99 9.91 -4.02
C THR A 27 -11.34 9.91 -3.29
N ILE A 28 -11.51 10.80 -2.32
CA ILE A 28 -12.77 10.90 -1.55
C ILE A 28 -13.93 11.27 -2.45
N ILE A 29 -13.78 12.26 -3.32
CA ILE A 29 -14.83 12.69 -4.25
C ILE A 29 -15.18 11.55 -5.22
N GLY A 30 -14.20 10.86 -5.79
CA GLY A 30 -14.41 9.73 -6.69
C GLY A 30 -15.17 8.59 -6.02
N TYR A 31 -14.76 8.24 -4.79
CA TYR A 31 -15.41 7.22 -3.99
C TYR A 31 -16.86 7.60 -3.64
N LEU A 32 -17.10 8.81 -3.11
CA LEU A 32 -18.44 9.29 -2.78
C LEU A 32 -19.35 9.38 -4.00
N THR A 33 -18.84 9.87 -5.12
CA THR A 33 -19.61 9.98 -6.38
C THR A 33 -20.07 8.60 -6.86
N SER A 34 -19.21 7.58 -6.74
CA SER A 34 -19.57 6.19 -7.09
C SER A 34 -20.77 5.71 -6.25
N HIS A 35 -20.77 5.94 -4.95
CA HIS A 35 -21.87 5.57 -4.05
C HIS A 35 -23.15 6.37 -4.32
N LEU A 36 -23.01 7.67 -4.58
CA LEU A 36 -24.17 8.52 -4.92
C LEU A 36 -24.85 8.07 -6.22
N ILE A 37 -24.09 7.68 -7.24
CA ILE A 37 -24.64 7.23 -8.53
C ILE A 37 -25.27 5.84 -8.40
N THR A 38 -24.63 4.94 -7.66
CA THR A 38 -25.10 3.54 -7.56
C THR A 38 -26.16 3.33 -6.47
N GLY A 39 -26.30 4.26 -5.53
CA GLY A 39 -27.18 4.12 -4.37
C GLY A 39 -26.72 3.05 -3.35
N VAL A 40 -25.51 2.48 -3.53
CA VAL A 40 -24.96 1.48 -2.61
C VAL A 40 -24.43 2.16 -1.37
N VAL A 41 -24.64 1.55 -0.20
CA VAL A 41 -24.16 2.09 1.08
C VAL A 41 -22.64 1.90 1.21
N MET A 42 -21.96 2.91 1.72
CA MET A 42 -20.53 2.86 2.03
C MET A 42 -20.26 1.87 3.18
N THR A 43 -19.21 1.07 3.03
CA THR A 43 -18.87 0.05 4.03
C THR A 43 -17.90 0.54 5.09
N THR A 44 -17.95 -0.10 6.26
CA THR A 44 -17.01 0.19 7.36
C THR A 44 -15.56 -0.04 6.95
N SER A 45 -15.28 -1.08 6.16
CA SER A 45 -13.93 -1.41 5.71
C SER A 45 -13.32 -0.27 4.88
N ALA A 46 -14.06 0.25 3.89
CA ALA A 46 -13.58 1.33 3.05
C ALA A 46 -13.45 2.65 3.83
N LEU A 47 -14.41 2.97 4.70
CA LEU A 47 -14.35 4.17 5.55
C LEU A 47 -13.14 4.17 6.49
N LEU A 48 -12.76 3.02 7.04
CA LEU A 48 -11.55 2.90 7.87
C LEU A 48 -10.28 3.11 7.05
N VAL A 49 -10.22 2.59 5.82
CA VAL A 49 -9.07 2.84 4.92
C VAL A 49 -9.01 4.31 4.51
N ILE A 50 -10.14 4.96 4.23
CA ILE A 50 -10.19 6.41 3.98
C ILE A 50 -9.71 7.19 5.22
N GLY A 51 -10.14 6.79 6.42
CA GLY A 51 -9.67 7.37 7.67
C GLY A 51 -8.16 7.25 7.85
N LEU A 52 -7.58 6.10 7.49
CA LEU A 52 -6.13 5.88 7.49
C LEU A 52 -5.41 6.81 6.48
N ILE A 53 -5.93 6.92 5.25
CA ILE A 53 -5.40 7.80 4.20
C ILE A 53 -5.40 9.25 4.66
N VAL A 54 -6.53 9.74 5.18
CA VAL A 54 -6.69 11.12 5.67
C VAL A 54 -5.79 11.37 6.87
N GLY A 55 -5.75 10.46 7.84
CA GLY A 55 -4.92 10.58 9.04
C GLY A 55 -3.43 10.69 8.71
N LEU A 56 -2.93 9.83 7.82
CA LEU A 56 -1.54 9.89 7.36
C LEU A 56 -1.28 11.12 6.48
N GLY A 57 -2.25 11.50 5.66
CA GLY A 57 -2.22 12.74 4.91
C GLY A 57 -2.07 13.97 5.81
N LEU A 58 -2.77 14.00 6.96
CA LEU A 58 -2.64 15.07 7.96
C LEU A 58 -1.26 15.09 8.62
N VAL A 59 -0.68 13.92 8.93
CA VAL A 59 0.70 13.84 9.42
C VAL A 59 1.68 14.39 8.37
N GLY A 60 1.52 14.01 7.10
CA GLY A 60 2.34 14.54 6.00
C GLY A 60 2.11 16.03 5.76
N TYR A 61 0.86 16.49 5.85
CA TYR A 61 0.51 17.91 5.72
C TYR A 61 1.19 18.75 6.80
N THR A 62 1.19 18.31 8.05
CA THR A 62 1.88 19.04 9.12
C THR A 62 3.39 19.12 8.87
N ASP A 63 4.00 18.07 8.32
CA ASP A 63 5.41 18.07 7.93
C ASP A 63 5.69 19.08 6.80
N ASP A 64 4.90 19.01 5.72
CA ASP A 64 5.04 19.91 4.57
C ASP A 64 4.75 21.38 4.95
N TRP A 65 3.70 21.61 5.76
CA TRP A 65 3.36 22.94 6.27
C TRP A 65 4.50 23.56 7.07
N LEU A 66 5.13 22.79 7.96
CA LEU A 66 6.28 23.27 8.74
C LEU A 66 7.48 23.63 7.85
N LYS A 67 7.72 22.86 6.78
CA LYS A 67 8.76 23.17 5.80
C LYS A 67 8.50 24.50 5.09
N VAL A 68 7.24 24.74 4.67
CA VAL A 68 6.84 25.95 3.95
C VAL A 68 6.89 27.17 4.87
N VAL A 69 6.25 27.12 6.04
CA VAL A 69 6.15 28.25 6.97
C VAL A 69 7.49 28.63 7.58
N LYS A 70 8.31 27.65 7.93
CA LYS A 70 9.65 27.89 8.51
C LYS A 70 10.74 28.08 7.48
N GLN A 71 10.42 27.98 6.19
CA GLN A 71 11.37 28.04 5.07
C GLN A 71 12.63 27.17 5.30
N ARG A 72 12.42 25.96 5.84
CA ARG A 72 13.47 24.98 6.15
C ARG A 72 13.25 23.73 5.30
N SER A 73 14.36 23.06 4.97
CA SER A 73 14.31 21.73 4.34
C SER A 73 13.86 20.63 5.31
N LEU A 74 13.89 20.89 6.62
CA LEU A 74 13.47 19.96 7.68
C LEU A 74 12.10 20.38 8.24
N GLY A 75 11.10 19.48 8.08
CA GLY A 75 9.78 19.60 8.69
C GLY A 75 9.73 19.08 10.13
N LEU A 76 8.89 18.08 10.38
CA LEU A 76 8.82 17.35 11.64
C LEU A 76 10.13 16.58 11.89
N ARG A 77 10.51 16.42 13.16
CA ARG A 77 11.58 15.47 13.49
C ARG A 77 11.15 14.05 13.15
N ALA A 78 12.10 13.20 12.73
CA ALA A 78 11.80 11.82 12.34
C ALA A 78 10.98 11.06 13.40
N ARG A 79 11.27 11.27 14.69
CA ARG A 79 10.52 10.64 15.80
C ARG A 79 9.08 11.13 15.88
N GLU A 80 8.83 12.42 15.69
CA GLU A 80 7.50 13.03 15.73
C GLU A 80 6.65 12.53 14.55
N LYS A 81 7.24 12.45 13.36
CA LYS A 81 6.61 11.90 12.15
C LYS A 81 6.25 10.43 12.34
N LEU A 82 7.18 9.61 12.82
CA LEU A 82 6.94 8.19 13.10
C LEU A 82 5.88 7.97 14.17
N LEU A 83 5.87 8.79 15.23
CA LEU A 83 4.85 8.73 16.29
C LEU A 83 3.46 9.05 15.72
N GLY A 84 3.32 10.12 14.93
CA GLY A 84 2.06 10.47 14.29
C GLY A 84 1.53 9.34 13.40
N GLN A 85 2.40 8.76 12.57
CA GLN A 85 2.06 7.61 11.73
C GLN A 85 1.64 6.39 12.58
N ALA A 86 2.38 6.10 13.67
CA ALA A 86 2.09 4.96 14.54
C ALA A 86 0.76 5.13 15.28
N LEU A 87 0.41 6.36 15.71
CA LEU A 87 -0.88 6.65 16.35
C LEU A 87 -2.05 6.43 15.37
N VAL A 88 -1.94 6.95 14.15
CA VAL A 88 -2.97 6.77 13.11
C VAL A 88 -3.10 5.29 12.74
N ALA A 89 -1.99 4.59 12.53
CA ALA A 89 -1.97 3.17 12.20
C ALA A 89 -2.51 2.29 13.34
N GLY A 90 -2.18 2.63 14.59
CA GLY A 90 -2.69 1.94 15.77
C GLY A 90 -4.19 2.12 15.93
N ALA A 91 -4.70 3.34 15.73
CA ALA A 91 -6.13 3.61 15.73
C ALA A 91 -6.85 2.81 14.63
N PHE A 92 -6.31 2.79 13.40
CA PHE A 92 -6.83 1.97 12.33
C PHE A 92 -6.84 0.48 12.71
N GLY A 93 -5.72 -0.06 13.21
CA GLY A 93 -5.60 -1.47 13.59
C GLY A 93 -6.62 -1.88 14.68
N VAL A 94 -6.80 -1.04 15.71
CA VAL A 94 -7.79 -1.28 16.76
C VAL A 94 -9.20 -1.23 16.21
N LEU A 95 -9.54 -0.24 15.40
CA LEU A 95 -10.89 -0.10 14.82
C LEU A 95 -11.17 -1.19 13.79
N ALA A 96 -10.20 -1.58 12.97
CA ALA A 96 -10.37 -2.60 11.94
C ALA A 96 -10.54 -4.03 12.50
N THR A 97 -10.16 -4.27 13.74
CA THR A 97 -10.45 -5.53 14.46
C THR A 97 -11.77 -5.50 15.24
N ARG A 98 -12.51 -4.39 15.18
CA ARG A 98 -13.85 -4.22 15.75
C ARG A 98 -14.90 -4.29 14.62
N PHE A 99 -16.13 -4.03 14.91
CA PHE A 99 -17.20 -3.90 13.93
C PHE A 99 -17.39 -5.16 13.05
N PRO A 100 -17.74 -6.33 13.63
CA PRO A 100 -18.09 -7.52 12.83
C PRO A 100 -19.34 -7.24 11.98
N ASP A 101 -19.42 -7.85 10.80
CA ASP A 101 -20.63 -7.93 9.98
C ASP A 101 -21.55 -9.05 10.44
N ASP A 102 -22.66 -9.29 9.71
CA ASP A 102 -23.63 -10.34 10.00
C ASP A 102 -23.02 -11.75 9.92
N LEU A 103 -21.88 -11.92 9.27
CA LEU A 103 -21.10 -13.16 9.19
C LEU A 103 -20.02 -13.25 10.28
N GLY A 104 -19.93 -12.25 11.16
CA GLY A 104 -18.90 -12.14 12.19
C GLY A 104 -17.51 -11.74 11.65
N LEU A 105 -17.40 -11.31 10.37
CA LEU A 105 -16.15 -10.90 9.76
C LEU A 105 -15.83 -9.44 10.12
N THR A 106 -14.65 -9.20 10.67
CA THR A 106 -14.10 -7.85 10.91
C THR A 106 -13.39 -7.32 9.67
N PRO A 107 -13.22 -5.98 9.51
CA PRO A 107 -12.46 -5.40 8.40
C PRO A 107 -11.05 -5.98 8.26
N MET A 108 -10.33 -6.22 9.35
CA MET A 108 -9.02 -6.86 9.37
C MET A 108 -9.08 -8.18 10.16
N SER A 109 -8.41 -9.23 9.66
CA SER A 109 -8.33 -10.54 10.33
C SER A 109 -7.31 -10.56 11.47
N GLU A 110 -7.52 -11.46 12.43
CA GLU A 110 -6.50 -11.80 13.44
C GLU A 110 -5.44 -12.78 12.91
N TYR A 111 -5.55 -13.21 11.67
CA TYR A 111 -4.62 -14.16 11.05
C TYR A 111 -3.71 -13.42 10.06
N LEU A 112 -2.46 -13.85 9.98
CA LEU A 112 -1.56 -13.41 8.92
C LEU A 112 -2.09 -13.87 7.56
N SER A 113 -2.09 -13.01 6.55
CA SER A 113 -2.62 -13.35 5.24
C SER A 113 -1.59 -13.19 4.10
N THR A 114 -1.71 -14.06 3.10
CA THR A 114 -1.01 -13.97 1.81
C THR A 114 -1.99 -13.60 0.71
N VAL A 115 -2.72 -14.56 0.18
CA VAL A 115 -3.88 -14.41 -0.71
C VAL A 115 -5.18 -14.67 0.05
N ARG A 116 -5.08 -15.44 1.14
CA ARG A 116 -6.12 -15.79 2.13
C ARG A 116 -5.47 -15.78 3.50
N ASP A 117 -6.29 -15.86 4.55
CA ASP A 117 -5.79 -16.09 5.90
C ASP A 117 -5.00 -17.41 5.96
N THR A 118 -3.84 -17.37 6.59
CA THR A 118 -3.01 -18.54 6.89
C THR A 118 -3.48 -19.22 8.18
N SER A 119 -2.82 -20.30 8.58
CA SER A 119 -3.05 -20.94 9.88
C SER A 119 -2.44 -20.17 11.07
N ILE A 120 -1.71 -19.09 10.83
CA ILE A 120 -0.99 -18.32 11.85
C ILE A 120 -1.93 -17.29 12.46
N LYS A 121 -2.47 -17.60 13.64
CA LYS A 121 -3.27 -16.65 14.42
C LYS A 121 -2.34 -15.74 15.23
N LEU A 122 -2.39 -14.46 14.96
CA LEU A 122 -1.57 -13.45 15.64
C LEU A 122 -2.26 -12.95 16.93
N GLY A 123 -3.59 -12.93 16.96
CA GLY A 123 -4.39 -12.30 18.01
C GLY A 123 -4.39 -10.78 17.93
N VAL A 124 -5.37 -10.14 18.56
CA VAL A 124 -5.68 -8.70 18.39
C VAL A 124 -4.47 -7.80 18.63
N VAL A 125 -3.72 -8.01 19.73
CA VAL A 125 -2.59 -7.12 20.08
C VAL A 125 -1.48 -7.20 19.03
N VAL A 126 -1.10 -8.40 18.62
CA VAL A 126 -0.02 -8.60 17.64
C VAL A 126 -0.44 -8.10 16.26
N VAL A 127 -1.72 -8.28 15.89
CA VAL A 127 -2.28 -7.76 14.64
C VAL A 127 -2.26 -6.22 14.61
N VAL A 128 -2.55 -5.54 15.71
CA VAL A 128 -2.44 -4.07 15.79
C VAL A 128 -0.98 -3.63 15.63
N VAL A 129 -0.04 -4.31 16.27
CA VAL A 129 1.40 -4.03 16.09
C VAL A 129 1.81 -4.30 14.63
N TRP A 130 1.32 -5.39 14.04
CA TRP A 130 1.54 -5.71 12.63
C TRP A 130 0.99 -4.62 11.70
N ALA A 131 -0.22 -4.11 11.96
CA ALA A 131 -0.79 -2.99 11.21
C ALA A 131 0.08 -1.73 11.29
N ILE A 132 0.61 -1.41 12.48
CA ILE A 132 1.55 -0.29 12.66
C ILE A 132 2.81 -0.51 11.80
N LEU A 133 3.41 -1.69 11.84
CA LEU A 133 4.60 -2.00 11.05
C LEU A 133 4.34 -1.93 9.54
N MET A 134 3.22 -2.50 9.09
CA MET A 134 2.79 -2.45 7.68
C MET A 134 2.63 -1.01 7.20
N VAL A 135 1.88 -0.19 7.95
CA VAL A 135 1.62 1.21 7.60
C VAL A 135 2.91 2.03 7.61
N LEU A 136 3.74 1.90 8.64
CA LEU A 136 5.02 2.61 8.73
C LEU A 136 5.95 2.21 7.58
N GLY A 137 6.07 0.91 7.29
CA GLY A 137 6.90 0.41 6.19
C GLY A 137 6.44 0.94 4.84
N THR A 138 5.14 0.86 4.56
CA THR A 138 4.59 1.23 3.26
C THR A 138 4.56 2.74 3.06
N SER A 139 4.11 3.51 4.07
CA SER A 139 4.03 4.97 3.96
C SER A 139 5.42 5.61 3.80
N ASN A 140 6.42 5.14 4.55
CA ASN A 140 7.79 5.63 4.36
C ASN A 140 8.42 5.08 3.08
N GLY A 141 8.06 3.87 2.63
CA GLY A 141 8.52 3.32 1.35
C GLY A 141 8.05 4.14 0.15
N VAL A 142 6.78 4.54 0.13
CA VAL A 142 6.25 5.44 -0.91
C VAL A 142 6.92 6.82 -0.80
N ASN A 143 7.11 7.34 0.40
CA ASN A 143 7.77 8.63 0.61
C ASN A 143 9.24 8.64 0.14
N LEU A 144 9.99 7.56 0.36
CA LEU A 144 11.36 7.40 -0.16
C LEU A 144 11.40 7.28 -1.69
N THR A 145 10.33 6.81 -2.30
CA THR A 145 10.20 6.66 -3.75
C THR A 145 9.84 7.99 -4.42
N ASP A 146 9.22 8.93 -3.71
CA ASP A 146 8.82 10.25 -4.20
C ASP A 146 10.02 11.21 -4.31
N GLY A 147 11.09 10.75 -4.95
CA GLY A 147 12.32 11.53 -5.16
C GLY A 147 12.53 12.01 -6.60
N LEU A 148 11.80 11.47 -7.58
CA LEU A 148 11.82 11.85 -8.99
C LEU A 148 10.40 12.09 -9.50
N ASP A 149 10.26 12.99 -10.48
CA ASP A 149 8.98 13.43 -11.04
C ASP A 149 8.16 12.24 -11.57
N GLY A 150 6.99 12.00 -10.99
CA GLY A 150 6.06 10.95 -11.38
C GLY A 150 6.41 9.52 -10.93
N LEU A 151 7.60 9.29 -10.36
CA LEU A 151 8.06 7.93 -10.04
C LEU A 151 7.11 7.22 -9.07
N ALA A 152 6.87 7.81 -7.91
CA ALA A 152 6.02 7.22 -6.87
C ALA A 152 4.55 7.14 -7.32
N THR A 153 4.05 8.21 -7.96
CA THR A 153 2.66 8.28 -8.42
C THR A 153 2.37 7.21 -9.47
N GLY A 154 3.23 7.05 -10.49
CA GLY A 154 3.03 6.04 -11.53
C GLY A 154 3.14 4.61 -11.02
N ALA A 155 4.07 4.32 -10.09
CA ALA A 155 4.14 3.03 -9.42
C ALA A 155 2.89 2.75 -8.58
N ALA A 156 2.35 3.75 -7.87
CA ALA A 156 1.13 3.64 -7.08
C ALA A 156 -0.09 3.30 -7.94
N VAL A 157 -0.25 3.94 -9.12
CA VAL A 157 -1.32 3.60 -10.09
C VAL A 157 -1.34 2.09 -10.36
N MET A 158 -0.19 1.50 -10.70
CA MET A 158 -0.11 0.08 -11.03
C MET A 158 -0.47 -0.81 -9.83
N SER A 159 -0.01 -0.46 -8.63
CA SER A 159 -0.32 -1.21 -7.41
C SER A 159 -1.80 -1.11 -7.06
N PHE A 160 -2.43 0.07 -7.16
CA PHE A 160 -3.86 0.23 -6.89
C PHE A 160 -4.73 -0.48 -7.92
N LEU A 161 -4.36 -0.48 -9.21
CA LEU A 161 -5.06 -1.26 -10.23
C LEU A 161 -5.00 -2.77 -9.94
N ALA A 162 -3.90 -3.27 -9.39
CA ALA A 162 -3.84 -4.66 -8.92
C ALA A 162 -4.84 -4.93 -7.79
N PHE A 163 -5.01 -4.00 -6.84
CA PHE A 163 -6.02 -4.13 -5.78
C PHE A 163 -7.46 -4.06 -6.32
N VAL A 164 -7.72 -3.31 -7.40
CA VAL A 164 -9.02 -3.37 -8.09
C VAL A 164 -9.28 -4.78 -8.58
N LEU A 165 -8.32 -5.39 -9.30
CA LEU A 165 -8.46 -6.76 -9.82
C LEU A 165 -8.64 -7.79 -8.69
N ILE A 166 -7.86 -7.68 -7.63
CA ILE A 166 -7.95 -8.55 -6.46
C ILE A 166 -9.31 -8.43 -5.77
N GLY A 167 -9.80 -7.20 -5.54
CA GLY A 167 -11.07 -6.97 -4.87
C GLY A 167 -12.26 -7.47 -5.68
N VAL A 168 -12.29 -7.22 -7.00
CA VAL A 168 -13.32 -7.75 -7.91
C VAL A 168 -13.29 -9.27 -7.94
N TRP A 169 -12.10 -9.88 -8.04
CA TRP A 169 -11.95 -11.33 -7.99
C TRP A 169 -12.48 -11.92 -6.68
N LYS A 170 -12.10 -11.37 -5.53
CA LYS A 170 -12.54 -11.83 -4.22
C LYS A 170 -14.06 -11.69 -4.04
N PHE A 171 -14.66 -10.65 -4.63
CA PHE A 171 -16.11 -10.50 -4.64
C PHE A 171 -16.79 -11.69 -5.36
N GLY A 172 -16.28 -12.11 -6.51
CA GLY A 172 -16.79 -13.26 -7.26
C GLY A 172 -16.55 -14.60 -6.58
N GLN A 173 -15.59 -14.70 -5.64
CA GLN A 173 -15.24 -15.96 -4.94
C GLN A 173 -15.89 -16.10 -3.57
N ARG A 174 -16.80 -15.22 -3.19
CA ARG A 174 -17.55 -15.34 -1.92
C ARG A 174 -18.40 -16.61 -1.90
N CYS A 175 -18.53 -17.25 -0.73
CA CYS A 175 -19.25 -18.50 -0.58
C CYS A 175 -20.75 -18.36 -0.85
N GLU A 176 -21.30 -17.17 -0.81
CA GLU A 176 -22.66 -16.83 -1.22
C GLU A 176 -22.87 -16.85 -2.74
N VAL A 177 -21.81 -16.57 -3.51
CA VAL A 177 -21.84 -16.46 -4.98
C VAL A 177 -21.30 -17.73 -5.63
N ALA A 178 -20.14 -18.19 -5.19
CA ALA A 178 -19.45 -19.38 -5.70
C ALA A 178 -19.64 -20.53 -4.71
N ALA A 179 -20.79 -21.20 -4.76
CA ALA A 179 -21.10 -22.36 -3.90
C ALA A 179 -20.17 -23.55 -4.25
N GLY A 180 -18.94 -23.55 -3.74
CA GLY A 180 -17.95 -24.60 -3.97
C GLY A 180 -16.99 -24.78 -2.81
N THR A 181 -16.24 -25.88 -2.80
CA THR A 181 -15.23 -26.17 -1.77
C THR A 181 -14.08 -25.18 -1.72
N ASN A 182 -13.96 -24.32 -2.73
CA ASN A 182 -12.86 -23.36 -2.89
C ASN A 182 -13.25 -21.92 -2.61
N CYS A 183 -14.50 -21.64 -2.23
CA CYS A 183 -14.95 -20.28 -1.91
C CYS A 183 -14.19 -19.69 -0.71
N TYR A 184 -14.11 -18.37 -0.66
CA TYR A 184 -13.48 -17.63 0.43
C TYR A 184 -14.12 -16.25 0.57
N THR A 185 -14.80 -16.03 1.66
CA THR A 185 -15.47 -14.76 1.93
C THR A 185 -14.52 -13.78 2.60
N VAL A 186 -14.34 -12.62 1.96
CA VAL A 186 -13.68 -11.45 2.53
C VAL A 186 -14.73 -10.37 2.72
N ARG A 187 -14.62 -9.59 3.77
CA ARG A 187 -15.53 -8.50 4.05
C ARG A 187 -15.35 -7.37 3.04
N ASP A 188 -16.45 -6.88 2.48
CA ASP A 188 -16.55 -5.69 1.63
C ASP A 188 -15.59 -5.61 0.42
N PRO A 189 -15.26 -6.72 -0.29
CA PRO A 189 -14.17 -6.71 -1.27
C PRO A 189 -14.47 -5.84 -2.50
N LEU A 190 -15.76 -5.71 -2.90
CA LEU A 190 -16.14 -4.88 -4.04
C LEU A 190 -16.01 -3.39 -3.71
N ASP A 191 -16.42 -2.98 -2.52
CA ASP A 191 -16.32 -1.60 -2.08
C ASP A 191 -14.84 -1.16 -1.91
N LEU A 192 -13.99 -2.07 -1.40
CA LEU A 192 -12.54 -1.87 -1.37
C LEU A 192 -11.94 -1.76 -2.78
N ALA A 193 -12.50 -2.49 -3.77
CA ALA A 193 -12.10 -2.33 -5.17
C ALA A 193 -12.50 -0.97 -5.73
N VAL A 194 -13.68 -0.45 -5.37
CA VAL A 194 -14.11 0.90 -5.73
C VAL A 194 -13.17 1.96 -5.15
N LEU A 195 -12.79 1.82 -3.87
CA LEU A 195 -11.81 2.71 -3.25
C LEU A 195 -10.44 2.62 -3.93
N ALA A 196 -9.98 1.41 -4.26
CA ALA A 196 -8.72 1.21 -4.99
C ALA A 196 -8.77 1.86 -6.39
N ALA A 197 -9.93 1.79 -7.08
CA ALA A 197 -10.13 2.45 -8.37
C ALA A 197 -10.12 3.98 -8.24
N ALA A 198 -10.74 4.53 -7.19
CA ALA A 198 -10.70 5.96 -6.89
C ALA A 198 -9.26 6.44 -6.64
N LEU A 199 -8.46 5.67 -5.88
CA LEU A 199 -7.03 5.94 -5.66
C LEU A 199 -6.22 5.87 -6.96
N ALA A 200 -6.43 4.84 -7.77
CA ALA A 200 -5.77 4.69 -9.07
C ALA A 200 -6.11 5.87 -10.00
N GLY A 201 -7.39 6.25 -10.05
CA GLY A 201 -7.86 7.39 -10.86
C GLY A 201 -7.30 8.72 -10.38
N ALA A 202 -7.30 8.96 -9.07
CA ALA A 202 -6.71 10.16 -8.47
C ALA A 202 -5.20 10.25 -8.78
N CYS A 203 -4.47 9.14 -8.62
CA CYS A 203 -3.04 9.07 -8.98
C CYS A 203 -2.82 9.28 -10.48
N GLY A 204 -3.65 8.68 -11.35
CA GLY A 204 -3.55 8.85 -12.80
C GLY A 204 -3.78 10.31 -13.23
N GLY A 205 -4.81 10.96 -12.69
CA GLY A 205 -5.08 12.37 -12.92
C GLY A 205 -3.97 13.29 -12.38
N PHE A 206 -3.45 12.99 -11.20
CA PHE A 206 -2.33 13.74 -10.62
C PHE A 206 -1.04 13.56 -11.41
N LEU A 207 -0.78 12.35 -11.92
CA LEU A 207 0.41 12.03 -12.72
C LEU A 207 0.52 12.90 -13.97
N TRP A 208 -0.60 13.34 -14.56
CA TRP A 208 -0.61 14.25 -15.69
C TRP A 208 0.16 15.56 -15.42
N TRP A 209 0.13 16.02 -14.17
CA TRP A 209 0.81 17.23 -13.74
C TRP A 209 2.15 16.98 -13.01
N ASN A 210 2.32 15.78 -12.47
CA ASN A 210 3.49 15.35 -11.69
C ASN A 210 4.55 14.67 -12.55
N ALA A 211 4.23 14.22 -13.78
CA ALA A 211 5.21 13.67 -14.72
C ALA A 211 6.24 14.75 -15.14
N SER A 212 7.46 14.31 -15.44
CA SER A 212 8.59 15.20 -15.76
C SER A 212 8.35 15.99 -17.06
N PRO A 213 8.56 17.34 -17.07
CA PRO A 213 8.91 18.18 -15.92
C PRO A 213 7.70 18.47 -15.02
N ALA A 214 7.80 18.14 -13.76
CA ALA A 214 6.68 18.24 -12.82
C ALA A 214 6.23 19.69 -12.60
N ARG A 215 4.92 19.91 -12.69
CA ARG A 215 4.27 21.20 -12.40
C ARG A 215 3.76 21.29 -10.96
N ILE A 216 3.67 20.14 -10.26
CA ILE A 216 3.29 20.04 -8.86
C ILE A 216 3.95 18.83 -8.22
N PHE A 217 4.43 18.96 -7.00
CA PHE A 217 4.95 17.88 -6.19
C PHE A 217 3.91 17.34 -5.23
N MET A 218 3.90 16.01 -5.04
CA MET A 218 2.98 15.34 -4.15
C MET A 218 3.22 15.72 -2.68
N GLY A 219 4.49 15.78 -2.27
CA GLY A 219 4.91 16.04 -0.90
C GLY A 219 4.65 14.88 0.06
N ASP A 220 5.01 15.10 1.32
CA ASP A 220 4.80 14.12 2.38
C ASP A 220 3.30 13.86 2.63
N THR A 221 2.46 14.87 2.38
CA THR A 221 1.00 14.79 2.43
C THR A 221 0.47 13.64 1.57
N GLY A 222 0.90 13.57 0.31
CA GLY A 222 0.41 12.56 -0.62
C GLY A 222 1.11 11.23 -0.46
N SER A 223 2.45 11.23 -0.34
CA SER A 223 3.21 9.99 -0.27
C SER A 223 2.87 9.14 0.95
N LEU A 224 2.66 9.76 2.14
CA LEU A 224 2.22 9.03 3.32
C LEU A 224 0.79 8.52 3.18
N ALA A 225 -0.11 9.33 2.61
CA ALA A 225 -1.49 8.94 2.36
C ALA A 225 -1.60 7.74 1.40
N LEU A 226 -0.86 7.75 0.28
CA LEU A 226 -0.85 6.66 -0.69
C LEU A 226 -0.28 5.37 -0.08
N GLY A 227 0.80 5.46 0.69
CA GLY A 227 1.36 4.31 1.38
C GLY A 227 0.38 3.73 2.41
N GLY A 228 -0.37 4.58 3.12
CA GLY A 228 -1.46 4.17 3.99
C GLY A 228 -2.59 3.47 3.24
N GLY A 229 -2.97 3.99 2.07
CA GLY A 229 -3.95 3.37 1.20
C GLY A 229 -3.54 1.96 0.76
N LEU A 230 -2.28 1.77 0.35
CA LEU A 230 -1.73 0.46 -0.01
C LEU A 230 -1.77 -0.53 1.17
N ALA A 231 -1.30 -0.10 2.35
CA ALA A 231 -1.32 -0.94 3.56
C ALA A 231 -2.75 -1.26 4.00
N GLY A 232 -3.64 -0.27 4.03
CA GLY A 232 -5.05 -0.44 4.40
C GLY A 232 -5.77 -1.43 3.49
N LEU A 233 -5.65 -1.27 2.16
CA LEU A 233 -6.22 -2.21 1.19
C LEU A 233 -5.65 -3.63 1.33
N ALA A 234 -4.33 -3.76 1.55
CA ALA A 234 -3.69 -5.06 1.71
C ALA A 234 -4.24 -5.81 2.95
N MET A 235 -4.40 -5.12 4.07
CA MET A 235 -4.91 -5.70 5.31
C MET A 235 -6.40 -6.04 5.22
N THR A 236 -7.22 -5.13 4.68
CA THR A 236 -8.67 -5.35 4.57
C THR A 236 -9.02 -6.38 3.49
N LEU A 237 -8.22 -6.49 2.42
CA LEU A 237 -8.36 -7.53 1.39
C LEU A 237 -7.64 -8.84 1.72
N ARG A 238 -7.10 -9.04 2.93
CA ARG A 238 -6.36 -10.26 3.32
C ARG A 238 -5.21 -10.60 2.37
N THR A 239 -4.36 -9.63 2.08
CA THR A 239 -3.24 -9.74 1.13
C THR A 239 -1.98 -9.06 1.65
N GLU A 240 -1.75 -9.12 2.97
CA GLU A 240 -0.67 -8.40 3.64
C GLU A 240 0.71 -8.76 3.07
N LEU A 241 1.05 -10.05 3.01
CA LEU A 241 2.34 -10.48 2.48
C LEU A 241 2.43 -10.33 0.95
N LEU A 242 1.29 -10.35 0.25
CA LEU A 242 1.24 -10.10 -1.18
C LEU A 242 1.56 -8.64 -1.51
N LEU A 243 1.42 -7.72 -0.55
CA LEU A 243 1.84 -6.33 -0.74
C LEU A 243 3.33 -6.21 -1.05
N ILE A 244 4.17 -7.15 -0.60
CA ILE A 244 5.61 -7.14 -0.88
C ILE A 244 5.89 -7.15 -2.39
N PRO A 245 5.41 -8.11 -3.19
CA PRO A 245 5.56 -8.05 -4.64
C PRO A 245 4.67 -6.98 -5.29
N LEU A 246 3.43 -6.73 -4.85
CA LEU A 246 2.56 -5.70 -5.43
C LEU A 246 3.14 -4.28 -5.27
N GLY A 247 3.83 -4.01 -4.17
CA GLY A 247 4.58 -2.78 -3.90
C GLY A 247 6.08 -2.93 -4.13
N GLY A 248 6.52 -3.87 -4.97
CA GLY A 248 7.91 -4.31 -5.06
C GLY A 248 8.91 -3.19 -5.34
N LEU A 249 8.56 -2.19 -6.14
CA LEU A 249 9.42 -1.03 -6.35
C LEU A 249 9.66 -0.24 -5.05
N PHE A 250 8.61 0.00 -4.26
CA PHE A 250 8.72 0.68 -2.97
C PHE A 250 9.60 -0.12 -2.00
N VAL A 251 9.46 -1.44 -2.01
CA VAL A 251 10.30 -2.36 -1.22
C VAL A 251 11.77 -2.28 -1.65
N ILE A 252 12.06 -2.36 -2.96
CA ILE A 252 13.42 -2.29 -3.50
C ILE A 252 14.10 -0.96 -3.12
N ILE A 253 13.39 0.15 -3.28
CA ILE A 253 13.90 1.49 -2.94
C ILE A 253 14.16 1.60 -1.44
N THR A 254 13.23 1.13 -0.59
CA THR A 254 13.39 1.13 0.87
C THR A 254 14.57 0.27 1.29
N LEU A 255 14.70 -0.94 0.74
CA LEU A 255 15.83 -1.83 1.02
C LEU A 255 17.16 -1.20 0.64
N SER A 256 17.23 -0.43 -0.46
CA SER A 256 18.45 0.27 -0.84
C SER A 256 18.92 1.26 0.24
N VAL A 257 17.99 1.94 0.91
CA VAL A 257 18.28 2.85 2.01
C VAL A 257 18.71 2.08 3.27
N ILE A 258 18.02 0.99 3.60
CA ILE A 258 18.36 0.14 4.75
C ILE A 258 19.77 -0.45 4.57
N ILE A 259 20.06 -1.03 3.39
CA ILE A 259 21.37 -1.60 3.07
C ILE A 259 22.46 -0.53 3.17
N GLN A 260 22.25 0.62 2.54
CA GLN A 260 23.21 1.72 2.55
C GLN A 260 23.51 2.21 3.97
N THR A 261 22.48 2.48 4.76
CA THR A 261 22.66 3.02 6.13
C THR A 261 23.26 2.00 7.08
N THR A 262 22.87 0.73 6.97
CA THR A 262 23.41 -0.35 7.78
C THR A 262 24.88 -0.63 7.43
N TYR A 263 25.19 -0.77 6.14
CA TYR A 263 26.57 -1.00 5.69
C TYR A 263 27.48 0.17 6.04
N PHE A 264 27.02 1.41 5.86
CA PHE A 264 27.79 2.61 6.22
C PHE A 264 28.18 2.63 7.70
N LYS A 265 27.28 2.24 8.60
CA LYS A 265 27.53 2.17 10.04
C LYS A 265 28.53 1.04 10.40
N ILE A 266 28.36 -0.15 9.81
CA ILE A 266 29.17 -1.33 10.11
C ILE A 266 30.58 -1.22 9.52
N SER A 267 30.70 -0.63 8.32
CA SER A 267 31.97 -0.57 7.57
C SER A 267 32.84 0.65 7.87
N GLY A 268 32.44 1.47 8.86
CA GLY A 268 33.19 2.68 9.21
C GLY A 268 33.16 3.77 8.13
N GLY A 269 32.02 3.93 7.41
CA GLY A 269 31.79 5.03 6.47
C GLY A 269 31.86 4.64 4.97
N LYS A 270 32.04 3.35 4.64
CA LYS A 270 32.01 2.91 3.24
C LYS A 270 30.56 2.87 2.72
N ARG A 271 30.41 3.14 1.42
CA ARG A 271 29.11 3.18 0.75
C ARG A 271 28.95 2.02 -0.23
N VAL A 272 27.77 1.37 -0.27
CA VAL A 272 27.38 0.39 -1.29
C VAL A 272 26.96 1.10 -2.57
N PHE A 273 26.06 2.07 -2.45
CA PHE A 273 25.58 2.91 -3.53
C PHE A 273 26.24 4.29 -3.47
N LYS A 274 26.40 4.98 -4.61
CA LYS A 274 26.89 6.38 -4.63
C LYS A 274 25.98 7.27 -3.77
N MET A 275 24.66 7.03 -3.84
CA MET A 275 23.63 7.70 -3.03
C MET A 275 22.45 6.74 -2.82
N ALA A 276 21.74 6.87 -1.73
CA ALA A 276 20.44 6.23 -1.47
C ALA A 276 19.41 7.34 -1.19
N PRO A 277 18.16 7.13 -1.57
CA PRO A 277 17.54 5.98 -2.24
C PRO A 277 18.08 5.66 -3.64
N LEU A 278 17.78 4.44 -4.13
CA LEU A 278 18.40 3.84 -5.32
C LEU A 278 18.30 4.68 -6.59
N GLN A 279 17.21 5.41 -6.80
CA GLN A 279 17.03 6.29 -7.96
C GLN A 279 18.15 7.34 -8.08
N HIS A 280 18.61 7.90 -6.97
CA HIS A 280 19.67 8.89 -6.97
C HIS A 280 21.06 8.29 -7.27
N HIS A 281 21.24 6.99 -7.00
CA HIS A 281 22.44 6.30 -7.47
C HIS A 281 22.55 6.34 -8.99
N PHE A 282 21.45 6.07 -9.69
CA PHE A 282 21.42 6.09 -11.16
C PHE A 282 21.58 7.50 -11.74
N GLU A 283 21.05 8.54 -11.09
CA GLU A 283 21.32 9.93 -11.48
C GLU A 283 22.83 10.23 -11.39
N LEU A 284 23.49 9.82 -10.29
CA LEU A 284 24.93 10.07 -10.07
C LEU A 284 25.85 9.24 -10.98
N ILE A 285 25.35 8.21 -11.66
CA ILE A 285 26.09 7.50 -12.71
C ILE A 285 25.76 8.00 -14.12
N GLY A 286 24.92 9.05 -14.23
CA GLY A 286 24.69 9.77 -15.48
C GLY A 286 23.42 9.38 -16.24
N TRP A 287 22.49 8.64 -15.62
CA TRP A 287 21.19 8.37 -16.27
C TRP A 287 20.29 9.61 -16.19
N GLY A 288 19.59 9.89 -17.28
CA GLY A 288 18.56 10.94 -17.29
C GLY A 288 17.35 10.55 -16.43
N GLU A 289 16.72 11.53 -15.78
CA GLU A 289 15.58 11.35 -14.89
C GLU A 289 14.45 10.54 -15.53
N VAL A 290 14.00 10.94 -16.72
CA VAL A 290 12.92 10.24 -17.45
C VAL A 290 13.28 8.76 -17.72
N THR A 291 14.55 8.49 -18.05
CA THR A 291 15.02 7.13 -18.29
C THR A 291 14.94 6.28 -17.02
N ILE A 292 15.29 6.85 -15.85
CA ILE A 292 15.19 6.17 -14.55
C ILE A 292 13.73 5.88 -14.25
N VAL A 293 12.86 6.88 -14.38
CA VAL A 293 11.42 6.75 -14.08
C VAL A 293 10.78 5.66 -14.93
N ILE A 294 11.00 5.67 -16.26
CA ILE A 294 10.44 4.66 -17.16
C ILE A 294 10.94 3.26 -16.80
N ARG A 295 12.25 3.08 -16.57
CA ARG A 295 12.81 1.78 -16.19
C ARG A 295 12.29 1.28 -14.85
N PHE A 296 12.11 2.19 -13.90
CA PHE A 296 11.57 1.83 -12.58
C PHE A 296 10.07 1.51 -12.65
N TRP A 297 9.31 2.16 -13.53
CA TRP A 297 7.93 1.76 -13.81
C TRP A 297 7.84 0.37 -14.47
N ILE A 298 8.80 0.01 -15.34
CA ILE A 298 8.87 -1.36 -15.88
C ILE A 298 9.11 -2.35 -14.73
N ILE A 299 10.04 -2.06 -13.81
CA ILE A 299 10.28 -2.90 -12.63
C ILE A 299 9.01 -2.98 -11.76
N ALA A 300 8.33 -1.86 -11.51
CA ALA A 300 7.08 -1.85 -10.76
C ALA A 300 6.01 -2.72 -11.43
N GLY A 301 5.84 -2.59 -12.76
CA GLY A 301 4.91 -3.40 -13.54
C GLY A 301 5.22 -4.90 -13.48
N LEU A 302 6.49 -5.28 -13.58
CA LEU A 302 6.93 -6.67 -13.44
C LEU A 302 6.68 -7.20 -12.02
N CYS A 303 6.92 -6.41 -10.99
CA CYS A 303 6.63 -6.77 -9.61
C CYS A 303 5.12 -6.96 -9.39
N VAL A 304 4.29 -6.05 -9.90
CA VAL A 304 2.82 -6.15 -9.85
C VAL A 304 2.35 -7.40 -10.60
N ALA A 305 2.87 -7.65 -11.79
CA ALA A 305 2.54 -8.85 -12.58
C ALA A 305 2.91 -10.14 -11.82
N ALA A 306 4.08 -10.17 -11.19
CA ALA A 306 4.48 -11.29 -10.33
C ALA A 306 3.55 -11.45 -9.13
N GLY A 307 3.17 -10.36 -8.46
CA GLY A 307 2.21 -10.37 -7.36
C GLY A 307 0.83 -10.92 -7.78
N LEU A 308 0.29 -10.44 -8.91
CA LEU A 308 -0.96 -10.97 -9.47
C LEU A 308 -0.81 -12.43 -9.90
N GLY A 309 0.32 -12.80 -10.49
CA GLY A 309 0.63 -14.18 -10.83
C GLY A 309 0.61 -15.10 -9.62
N LEU A 310 1.24 -14.70 -8.51
CA LEU A 310 1.19 -15.43 -7.24
C LEU A 310 -0.23 -15.52 -6.67
N PHE A 311 -1.01 -14.43 -6.77
CA PHE A 311 -2.40 -14.39 -6.34
C PHE A 311 -3.25 -15.45 -7.07
N TYR A 312 -3.21 -15.45 -8.40
CA TYR A 312 -3.99 -16.39 -9.21
C TYR A 312 -3.45 -17.82 -9.13
N ALA A 313 -2.12 -17.99 -9.06
CA ALA A 313 -1.50 -19.32 -8.94
C ALA A 313 -1.93 -20.04 -7.65
N GLN A 314 -2.03 -19.33 -6.52
CA GLN A 314 -2.47 -19.92 -5.26
C GLN A 314 -3.95 -20.36 -5.32
N TRP A 315 -4.81 -19.61 -6.04
CA TRP A 315 -6.21 -20.01 -6.28
C TRP A 315 -6.27 -21.25 -7.15
N TRP A 316 -5.54 -21.26 -8.26
CA TRP A 316 -5.54 -22.34 -9.26
C TRP A 316 -4.95 -23.65 -8.71
N LEU A 317 -3.83 -23.57 -8.00
CA LEU A 317 -3.21 -24.73 -7.36
C LEU A 317 -4.15 -25.39 -6.34
N ARG A 318 -4.87 -24.59 -5.55
CA ARG A 318 -5.83 -25.14 -4.60
C ARG A 318 -7.01 -25.85 -5.28
N GLU A 319 -7.52 -25.29 -6.36
CA GLU A 319 -8.57 -25.93 -7.17
C GLU A 319 -8.09 -27.24 -7.76
N PHE A 320 -6.87 -27.26 -8.28
CA PHE A 320 -6.20 -28.46 -8.80
C PHE A 320 -6.06 -29.53 -7.70
N TYR A 321 -5.56 -29.19 -6.53
CA TYR A 321 -5.41 -30.13 -5.41
C TYR A 321 -6.75 -30.65 -4.88
N LEU A 322 -7.79 -29.87 -4.90
CA LEU A 322 -9.13 -30.29 -4.47
C LEU A 322 -9.81 -31.19 -5.51
N SER A 323 -9.61 -30.94 -6.80
CA SER A 323 -10.20 -31.72 -7.91
C SER A 323 -9.50 -33.06 -8.16
N TYR A 324 -8.18 -33.13 -7.96
CA TYR A 324 -7.40 -34.36 -8.24
C TYR A 324 -7.13 -35.24 -7.02
N GLY A 325 -7.81 -35.03 -5.90
CA GLY A 325 -7.92 -36.03 -4.82
C GLY A 325 -6.62 -36.41 -4.11
N LEU A 326 -5.77 -35.44 -3.79
CA LEU A 326 -4.61 -35.70 -2.95
C LEU A 326 -5.02 -36.15 -1.54
N ASN A 327 -4.35 -37.21 -1.03
CA ASN A 327 -4.63 -37.94 0.22
C ASN A 327 -4.94 -37.01 1.41
N ALA A 328 -5.81 -37.48 2.30
CA ALA A 328 -6.33 -36.77 3.50
C ALA A 328 -5.24 -36.11 4.38
N ARG A 329 -3.98 -36.61 4.35
CA ARG A 329 -2.83 -35.97 5.04
C ARG A 329 -2.39 -34.65 4.40
N GLN A 330 -2.49 -34.51 3.09
CA GLN A 330 -2.10 -33.28 2.38
C GLN A 330 -3.23 -32.24 2.42
N ARG A 331 -4.49 -32.64 2.58
CA ARG A 331 -5.61 -31.72 2.85
C ARG A 331 -5.43 -30.92 4.14
N TRP A 332 -4.75 -31.47 5.14
CA TRP A 332 -4.51 -30.82 6.42
C TRP A 332 -3.74 -29.50 6.31
N TYR A 333 -2.82 -29.38 5.37
CA TYR A 333 -2.03 -28.17 5.16
C TYR A 333 -2.77 -27.08 4.36
N LEU A 334 -3.90 -27.40 3.72
CA LEU A 334 -4.64 -26.51 2.83
C LEU A 334 -6.00 -26.05 3.41
N GLU A 335 -6.44 -26.56 4.56
CA GLU A 335 -7.71 -26.23 5.21
C GLU A 335 -7.57 -25.52 6.57
N PRO A 336 -7.01 -24.32 6.70
CA PRO A 336 -6.97 -23.64 8.00
C PRO A 336 -8.30 -23.00 8.42
N ALA A 337 -9.09 -22.51 7.49
CA ALA A 337 -10.22 -21.63 7.78
C ALA A 337 -11.61 -22.27 7.79
N SER A 338 -11.81 -23.39 7.10
CA SER A 338 -13.15 -24.03 7.02
C SER A 338 -13.56 -24.80 8.29
N ARG A 339 -12.64 -25.10 9.20
CA ARG A 339 -12.92 -25.82 10.46
C ARG A 339 -13.44 -24.92 11.57
N ALA A 340 -13.08 -23.65 11.60
CA ALA A 340 -13.57 -22.73 12.64
C ALA A 340 -15.08 -22.51 12.55
N HIS A 341 -15.66 -22.56 11.34
CA HIS A 341 -17.09 -22.37 11.13
C HIS A 341 -17.96 -23.58 11.46
N ARG A 342 -17.41 -24.81 11.50
CA ARG A 342 -18.21 -26.01 11.85
C ARG A 342 -18.32 -26.28 13.35
N GLN A 343 -17.45 -25.72 14.18
CA GLN A 343 -17.49 -25.92 15.62
C GLN A 343 -18.35 -24.90 16.38
N SER A 344 -18.82 -23.82 15.71
CA SER A 344 -19.74 -22.86 16.32
C SER A 344 -21.24 -23.22 16.14
N ASN A 345 -21.56 -24.26 15.36
CA ASN A 345 -22.94 -24.71 15.07
C ASN A 345 -23.26 -26.14 15.57
N SER A 346 -22.48 -26.65 16.52
CA SER A 346 -22.85 -27.89 17.27
C SER A 346 -23.02 -27.59 18.75
#